data_7a7911fe201a3d2168ce87bfea1e169e
#
_entry.id   7a7911fe201a3d2168ce87bfea1e169e
#
_cell.length_a   1.000
_cell.length_b   1.000
_cell.length_c   1.000
_cell.angle_alpha   90.00
_cell.angle_beta   90.00
_cell.angle_gamma   90.00
#
_symmetry.space_group_name_H-M   'P 1'
#
loop_
_entity.id
_entity.type
_entity.pdbx_description
1 polymer ?
#
loop_
_entity_poly.entity_id
_entity_poly.type
_entity_poly.pdbx_seq_one_letter_code
_entity_poly.pdbx_strand_id
1 'polypeptide(L)'
;NIVSSTDLYGGTWNLFRNTLRQQGIEVRFVDPSRPENFAEASDERTRAYYAETLPNPKLEVFPIGEVAEIGRARGIPLIVDNTAAPLLARPFDHGAAVIVHSLTKYIGGHGTSIGGVIIDGGNFDWAAYKDQQPALNTPDPSYHGAVWAEAVAPLGPIAFALKARVTLLRDLGGALSPANAFQLIQ
;
A
#
# COMPACT_ATOMS: atom_id res chain seq x y z
N ASN A 1 3.51 1.65 -13.00
CA ASN A 1 2.06 1.44 -12.87
C ASN A 1 1.73 0.63 -11.61
N ILE A 2 0.44 0.56 -11.30
CA ILE A 2 -0.16 -0.25 -10.23
C ILE A 2 -1.18 -1.18 -10.90
N VAL A 3 -1.24 -2.45 -10.47
CA VAL A 3 -2.36 -3.35 -10.82
C VAL A 3 -3.29 -3.42 -9.61
N SER A 4 -4.56 -3.10 -9.82
CA SER A 4 -5.56 -2.99 -8.75
C SER A 4 -6.77 -3.86 -9.02
N SER A 5 -7.38 -4.39 -7.95
CA SER A 5 -8.73 -4.94 -8.03
C SER A 5 -9.69 -3.92 -8.63
N THR A 6 -10.70 -4.39 -9.39
CA THR A 6 -11.86 -3.57 -9.80
C THR A 6 -12.77 -3.27 -8.62
N ASP A 7 -12.74 -4.09 -7.59
CA ASP A 7 -13.64 -4.04 -6.45
C ASP A 7 -13.02 -3.17 -5.36
N LEU A 8 -13.42 -1.92 -5.33
CA LEU A 8 -12.88 -0.89 -4.45
C LEU A 8 -13.97 0.06 -3.97
N TYR A 9 -13.70 0.70 -2.85
CA TYR A 9 -14.41 1.89 -2.43
C TYR A 9 -14.38 2.97 -3.52
N GLY A 10 -15.51 3.61 -3.76
CA GLY A 10 -15.67 4.57 -4.86
C GLY A 10 -14.66 5.72 -4.84
N GLY A 11 -14.24 6.19 -3.66
CA GLY A 11 -13.20 7.22 -3.52
C GLY A 11 -11.84 6.75 -3.98
N THR A 12 -11.44 5.51 -3.64
CA THR A 12 -10.20 4.89 -4.09
C THR A 12 -10.22 4.65 -5.59
N TRP A 13 -11.35 4.14 -6.09
CA TRP A 13 -11.52 3.93 -7.52
C TRP A 13 -11.36 5.23 -8.31
N ASN A 14 -12.01 6.31 -7.86
CA ASN A 14 -11.89 7.63 -8.49
C ASN A 14 -10.48 8.19 -8.42
N LEU A 15 -9.81 8.06 -7.27
CA LEU A 15 -8.41 8.45 -7.10
C LEU A 15 -7.52 7.75 -8.14
N PHE A 16 -7.65 6.44 -8.26
CA PHE A 16 -6.84 5.62 -9.16
C PHE A 16 -7.14 5.89 -10.62
N ARG A 17 -8.42 5.95 -10.98
CA ARG A 17 -8.86 6.11 -12.36
C ARG A 17 -8.56 7.49 -12.93
N ASN A 18 -8.74 8.53 -12.12
CA ASN A 18 -8.75 9.91 -12.58
C ASN A 18 -7.56 10.72 -12.04
N THR A 19 -7.39 10.80 -10.71
CA THR A 19 -6.42 11.70 -10.09
C THR A 19 -4.97 11.25 -10.32
N LEU A 20 -4.66 9.98 -10.05
CA LEU A 20 -3.31 9.45 -10.24
C LEU A 20 -2.89 9.48 -11.71
N ARG A 21 -3.84 9.28 -12.61
CA ARG A 21 -3.57 9.38 -14.05
C ARG A 21 -3.08 10.78 -14.47
N GLN A 22 -3.64 11.83 -13.87
CA GLN A 22 -3.18 13.21 -14.12
C GLN A 22 -1.77 13.46 -13.57
N GLN A 23 -1.33 12.66 -12.61
CA GLN A 23 0.03 12.67 -12.05
C GLN A 23 0.99 11.72 -12.79
N GLY A 24 0.57 11.14 -13.90
CA GLY A 24 1.39 10.21 -14.68
C GLY A 24 1.46 8.78 -14.15
N ILE A 25 0.63 8.43 -13.16
CA ILE A 25 0.56 7.08 -12.60
C ILE A 25 -0.58 6.31 -13.28
N GLU A 26 -0.23 5.26 -14.00
CA GLU A 26 -1.18 4.33 -14.60
C GLU A 26 -1.66 3.34 -13.55
N VAL A 27 -2.98 3.11 -13.48
CA VAL A 27 -3.56 2.02 -12.71
C VAL A 27 -4.36 1.11 -13.64
N ARG A 28 -4.04 -0.18 -13.62
CA ARG A 28 -4.71 -1.23 -14.39
C ARG A 28 -5.63 -1.98 -13.46
N PHE A 29 -6.93 -1.97 -13.80
CA PHE A 29 -7.95 -2.65 -13.00
C PHE A 29 -8.18 -4.06 -13.54
N VAL A 30 -8.23 -5.02 -12.62
CA VAL A 30 -8.46 -6.44 -12.92
C VAL A 30 -9.56 -7.04 -12.05
N ASP A 31 -10.24 -8.03 -12.58
CA ASP A 31 -11.21 -8.82 -11.82
C ASP A 31 -10.47 -9.68 -10.78
N PRO A 32 -10.73 -9.49 -9.48
CA PRO A 32 -10.03 -10.21 -8.40
C PRO A 32 -10.50 -11.65 -8.22
N SER A 33 -11.59 -12.07 -8.86
CA SER A 33 -12.10 -13.45 -8.79
C SER A 33 -11.12 -14.47 -9.37
N ARG A 34 -10.18 -14.01 -10.20
CA ARG A 34 -9.07 -14.77 -10.76
C ARG A 34 -7.74 -14.11 -10.40
N PRO A 35 -7.01 -14.64 -9.41
CA PRO A 35 -5.72 -14.08 -8.98
C PRO A 35 -4.71 -13.91 -10.12
N GLU A 36 -4.74 -14.78 -11.13
CA GLU A 36 -3.86 -14.75 -12.29
C GLU A 36 -3.97 -13.45 -13.10
N ASN A 37 -5.13 -12.78 -13.06
CA ASN A 37 -5.34 -11.51 -13.75
C ASN A 37 -4.34 -10.43 -13.29
N PHE A 38 -3.88 -10.48 -12.04
CA PHE A 38 -2.84 -9.58 -11.55
C PHE A 38 -1.51 -9.80 -12.27
N ALA A 39 -1.15 -11.06 -12.48
CA ALA A 39 0.05 -11.42 -13.24
C ALA A 39 -0.06 -11.01 -14.70
N GLU A 40 -1.19 -11.29 -15.34
CA GLU A 40 -1.45 -11.01 -16.76
C GLU A 40 -1.41 -9.49 -17.06
N ALA A 41 -1.84 -8.66 -16.11
CA ALA A 41 -1.83 -7.20 -16.24
C ALA A 41 -0.49 -6.55 -15.86
N SER A 42 0.48 -7.32 -15.35
CA SER A 42 1.77 -6.81 -14.89
C SER A 42 2.79 -6.70 -16.02
N ASP A 43 3.70 -5.74 -15.88
CA ASP A 43 4.89 -5.57 -16.70
C ASP A 43 6.09 -5.13 -15.85
N GLU A 44 7.23 -4.84 -16.49
CA GLU A 44 8.46 -4.39 -15.82
C GLU A 44 8.31 -3.04 -15.08
N ARG A 45 7.26 -2.28 -15.36
CA ARG A 45 6.96 -0.99 -14.71
C ARG A 45 5.97 -1.14 -13.56
N THR A 46 5.44 -2.33 -13.30
CA THR A 46 4.50 -2.56 -12.20
C THR A 46 5.22 -2.48 -10.86
N ARG A 47 4.74 -1.62 -9.96
CA ARG A 47 5.38 -1.33 -8.66
C ARG A 47 4.61 -1.85 -7.47
N ALA A 48 3.30 -2.06 -7.60
CA ALA A 48 2.47 -2.58 -6.53
C ALA A 48 1.21 -3.26 -7.07
N TYR A 49 0.70 -4.20 -6.31
CA TYR A 49 -0.68 -4.67 -6.37
C TYR A 49 -1.49 -3.98 -5.28
N TYR A 50 -2.76 -3.71 -5.55
CA TYR A 50 -3.66 -3.09 -4.59
C TYR A 50 -5.02 -3.75 -4.58
N ALA A 51 -5.56 -3.97 -3.38
CA ALA A 51 -6.92 -4.46 -3.17
C ALA A 51 -7.46 -4.05 -1.80
N GLU A 52 -8.77 -4.23 -1.59
CA GLU A 52 -9.42 -4.13 -0.28
C GLU A 52 -9.72 -5.53 0.25
N THR A 53 -9.56 -5.77 1.55
CA THR A 53 -9.87 -7.07 2.18
C THR A 53 -11.34 -7.45 1.97
N LEU A 54 -12.23 -6.49 2.21
CA LEU A 54 -13.67 -6.57 2.01
C LEU A 54 -14.11 -5.29 1.27
N PRO A 55 -14.18 -5.32 -0.06
CA PRO A 55 -14.45 -4.13 -0.86
C PRO A 55 -15.89 -3.64 -0.69
N ASN A 56 -16.04 -2.34 -0.56
CA ASN A 56 -17.34 -1.69 -0.52
C ASN A 56 -17.77 -1.31 -1.95
N PRO A 57 -18.95 -1.76 -2.47
CA PRO A 57 -20.05 -2.40 -1.73
C PRO A 57 -20.16 -3.92 -1.85
N LYS A 58 -19.32 -4.58 -2.63
CA LYS A 58 -19.52 -6.01 -2.95
C LYS A 58 -19.29 -6.96 -1.76
N LEU A 59 -18.37 -6.63 -0.86
CA LEU A 59 -18.00 -7.43 0.32
C LEU A 59 -17.50 -8.86 0.00
N GLU A 60 -17.04 -9.10 -1.21
CA GLU A 60 -16.40 -10.35 -1.58
C GLU A 60 -15.00 -10.44 -0.99
N VAL A 61 -14.69 -11.55 -0.32
CA VAL A 61 -13.37 -11.72 0.32
C VAL A 61 -12.27 -11.79 -0.72
N PHE A 62 -11.32 -10.88 -0.63
CA PHE A 62 -10.19 -10.83 -1.56
C PHE A 62 -9.20 -11.98 -1.29
N PRO A 63 -8.70 -12.69 -2.31
CA PRO A 63 -7.77 -13.81 -2.18
C PRO A 63 -6.34 -13.32 -1.91
N ILE A 64 -6.09 -12.81 -0.70
CA ILE A 64 -4.83 -12.14 -0.32
C ILE A 64 -3.62 -13.06 -0.56
N GLY A 65 -3.71 -14.33 -0.12
CA GLY A 65 -2.59 -15.27 -0.17
C GLY A 65 -2.10 -15.52 -1.59
N GLU A 66 -3.03 -15.83 -2.48
CA GLU A 66 -2.74 -16.16 -3.87
C GLU A 66 -2.14 -14.95 -4.61
N VAL A 67 -2.74 -13.77 -4.44
CA VAL A 67 -2.24 -12.54 -5.10
C VAL A 67 -0.90 -12.10 -4.50
N ALA A 68 -0.70 -12.24 -3.19
CA ALA A 68 0.57 -11.93 -2.55
C ALA A 68 1.71 -12.84 -3.05
N GLU A 69 1.44 -14.13 -3.23
CA GLU A 69 2.40 -15.09 -3.78
C GLU A 69 2.78 -14.74 -5.22
N ILE A 70 1.78 -14.45 -6.07
CA ILE A 70 1.98 -14.00 -7.45
C ILE A 70 2.85 -12.73 -7.49
N GLY A 71 2.57 -11.77 -6.63
CA GLY A 71 3.33 -10.52 -6.54
C GLY A 71 4.77 -10.75 -6.07
N ARG A 72 4.96 -11.53 -5.02
CA ARG A 72 6.29 -11.84 -4.46
C ARG A 72 7.20 -12.51 -5.49
N ALA A 73 6.68 -13.44 -6.26
CA ALA A 73 7.43 -14.09 -7.34
C ALA A 73 7.94 -13.12 -8.42
N ARG A 74 7.38 -11.91 -8.49
CA ARG A 74 7.70 -10.84 -9.45
C ARG A 74 8.36 -9.62 -8.82
N GLY A 75 8.61 -9.62 -7.52
CA GLY A 75 9.11 -8.45 -6.81
C GLY A 75 8.09 -7.31 -6.69
N ILE A 76 6.81 -7.64 -6.74
CA ILE A 76 5.71 -6.68 -6.66
C ILE A 76 4.99 -6.86 -5.31
N PRO A 77 5.04 -5.86 -4.40
CA PRO A 77 4.37 -5.94 -3.10
C PRO A 77 2.85 -5.84 -3.27
N LEU A 78 2.12 -6.60 -2.46
CA LEU A 78 0.67 -6.44 -2.31
C LEU A 78 0.38 -5.45 -1.18
N ILE A 79 -0.35 -4.39 -1.51
CA ILE A 79 -0.88 -3.40 -0.58
C ILE A 79 -2.37 -3.69 -0.38
N VAL A 80 -2.79 -3.87 0.86
CA VAL A 80 -4.18 -4.20 1.20
C VAL A 80 -4.79 -3.09 2.05
N ASP A 81 -5.91 -2.54 1.60
CA ASP A 81 -6.76 -1.71 2.45
C ASP A 81 -7.63 -2.63 3.32
N ASN A 82 -7.33 -2.64 4.62
CA ASN A 82 -8.03 -3.44 5.61
C ASN A 82 -9.01 -2.61 6.46
N THR A 83 -9.50 -1.50 5.91
CA THR A 83 -10.40 -0.58 6.64
C THR A 83 -11.66 -1.26 7.14
N ALA A 84 -12.27 -2.15 6.34
CA ALA A 84 -13.54 -2.79 6.69
C ALA A 84 -13.39 -3.96 7.67
N ALA A 85 -12.18 -4.47 7.90
CA ALA A 85 -11.95 -5.65 8.75
C ALA A 85 -10.71 -5.51 9.67
N PRO A 86 -10.56 -4.42 10.44
CA PRO A 86 -9.29 -4.09 11.11
C PRO A 86 -8.81 -5.11 12.15
N LEU A 87 -9.72 -5.86 12.78
CA LEU A 87 -9.38 -6.90 13.75
C LEU A 87 -9.78 -8.31 13.28
N LEU A 88 -10.60 -8.37 12.26
CA LEU A 88 -11.15 -9.63 11.76
C LEU A 88 -10.23 -10.32 10.76
N ALA A 89 -9.57 -9.54 9.92
CA ALA A 89 -8.61 -10.02 8.95
C ALA A 89 -7.19 -9.59 9.35
N ARG A 90 -6.23 -10.49 9.07
CA ARG A 90 -4.80 -10.27 9.33
C ARG A 90 -4.01 -10.42 8.04
N PRO A 91 -4.05 -9.42 7.12
CA PRO A 91 -3.47 -9.57 5.78
C PRO A 91 -1.97 -9.90 5.77
N PHE A 92 -1.21 -9.51 6.81
CA PHE A 92 0.21 -9.86 6.92
C PHE A 92 0.43 -11.36 7.06
N ASP A 93 -0.46 -12.09 7.75
CA ASP A 93 -0.36 -13.54 7.91
C ASP A 93 -0.57 -14.26 6.56
N HIS A 94 -1.16 -13.57 5.59
CA HIS A 94 -1.40 -14.03 4.22
C HIS A 94 -0.47 -13.40 3.17
N GLY A 95 0.60 -12.72 3.59
CA GLY A 95 1.66 -12.26 2.72
C GLY A 95 1.51 -10.84 2.15
N ALA A 96 0.51 -10.06 2.56
CA ALA A 96 0.47 -8.64 2.26
C ALA A 96 1.78 -7.97 2.74
N ALA A 97 2.32 -7.05 1.94
CA ALA A 97 3.54 -6.33 2.30
C ALA A 97 3.25 -5.05 3.07
N VAL A 98 2.16 -4.38 2.71
CA VAL A 98 1.72 -3.13 3.32
C VAL A 98 0.22 -3.19 3.57
N ILE A 99 -0.22 -2.69 4.71
CA ILE A 99 -1.63 -2.50 5.03
C ILE A 99 -1.91 -1.01 5.17
N VAL A 100 -3.07 -0.59 4.65
CA VAL A 100 -3.60 0.76 4.88
C VAL A 100 -4.95 0.66 5.59
N HIS A 101 -5.25 1.64 6.43
CA HIS A 101 -6.56 1.81 7.04
C HIS A 101 -7.00 3.27 6.97
N SER A 102 -8.25 3.49 6.60
CA SER A 102 -8.93 4.72 6.97
C SER A 102 -9.28 4.66 8.45
N LEU A 103 -8.52 5.37 9.29
CA LEU A 103 -8.81 5.49 10.73
C LEU A 103 -10.16 6.18 10.99
N THR A 104 -10.65 6.95 10.01
CA THR A 104 -11.95 7.62 10.01
C THR A 104 -13.12 6.65 10.20
N LYS A 105 -12.95 5.38 9.79
CA LYS A 105 -14.01 4.38 9.69
C LYS A 105 -14.06 3.50 10.95
N TYR A 106 -13.85 2.21 10.83
CA TYR A 106 -14.06 1.25 11.92
C TYR A 106 -13.14 1.46 13.12
N ILE A 107 -11.88 1.88 12.92
CA ILE A 107 -10.94 2.11 14.02
C ILE A 107 -11.38 3.31 14.85
N GLY A 108 -11.69 4.46 14.22
CA GLY A 108 -12.19 5.64 14.93
C GLY A 108 -13.62 5.50 15.43
N GLY A 109 -14.45 4.75 14.71
CA GLY A 109 -15.79 4.31 15.10
C GLY A 109 -16.90 5.38 15.11
N HIS A 110 -16.57 6.67 15.07
CA HIS A 110 -17.53 7.76 15.29
C HIS A 110 -17.67 8.72 14.11
N GLY A 111 -16.79 8.67 13.12
CA GLY A 111 -16.80 9.58 11.97
C GLY A 111 -16.41 11.03 12.31
N THR A 112 -16.00 11.30 13.53
CA THR A 112 -15.67 12.66 14.02
C THR A 112 -14.21 13.03 13.78
N SER A 113 -13.32 12.04 13.64
CA SER A 113 -11.89 12.25 13.43
C SER A 113 -11.46 11.62 12.12
N ILE A 114 -10.91 12.45 11.23
CA ILE A 114 -10.39 11.99 9.94
C ILE A 114 -8.93 11.61 10.10
N GLY A 115 -8.56 10.43 9.61
CA GLY A 115 -7.20 9.95 9.65
C GLY A 115 -6.97 8.73 8.78
N GLY A 116 -5.70 8.42 8.58
CA GLY A 116 -5.24 7.22 7.90
C GLY A 116 -3.94 6.71 8.49
N VAL A 117 -3.67 5.44 8.30
CA VAL A 117 -2.40 4.82 8.67
C VAL A 117 -1.92 3.89 7.57
N ILE A 118 -0.60 3.90 7.37
CA ILE A 118 0.12 2.96 6.50
C ILE A 118 1.01 2.12 7.41
N ILE A 119 0.93 0.81 7.31
CA ILE A 119 1.69 -0.14 8.12
C ILE A 119 2.53 -0.99 7.18
N ASP A 120 3.85 -0.93 7.33
CA ASP A 120 4.81 -1.81 6.65
C ASP A 120 4.91 -3.11 7.45
N GLY A 121 4.68 -4.25 6.80
CA GLY A 121 4.75 -5.56 7.43
C GLY A 121 6.17 -6.01 7.74
N GLY A 122 7.20 -5.38 7.16
CA GLY A 122 8.59 -5.79 7.29
C GLY A 122 8.88 -7.17 6.69
N ASN A 123 7.99 -7.70 5.86
CA ASN A 123 8.03 -9.06 5.32
C ASN A 123 8.31 -9.09 3.80
N PHE A 124 8.59 -7.93 3.19
CA PHE A 124 8.92 -7.81 1.78
C PHE A 124 10.40 -7.36 1.64
N ASP A 125 11.18 -8.12 0.89
CA ASP A 125 12.60 -7.81 0.68
C ASP A 125 12.77 -6.76 -0.43
N TRP A 126 12.67 -5.49 -0.03
CA TRP A 126 12.81 -4.36 -0.95
C TRP A 126 14.17 -4.33 -1.67
N ALA A 127 15.25 -4.82 -1.02
CA ALA A 127 16.60 -4.80 -1.57
C ALA A 127 16.82 -5.87 -2.65
N ALA A 128 16.09 -6.98 -2.57
CA ALA A 128 16.21 -8.07 -3.55
C ALA A 128 15.64 -7.70 -4.93
N TYR A 129 14.69 -6.76 -4.98
CA TYR A 129 13.95 -6.42 -6.20
C TYR A 129 14.28 -5.02 -6.74
N LYS A 130 15.57 -4.75 -6.98
CA LYS A 130 16.08 -3.41 -7.34
C LYS A 130 15.41 -2.81 -8.57
N ASP A 131 15.23 -3.60 -9.62
CA ASP A 131 14.62 -3.15 -10.87
C ASP A 131 13.13 -2.86 -10.72
N GLN A 132 12.43 -3.69 -9.94
CA GLN A 132 11.01 -3.53 -9.67
C GLN A 132 10.73 -2.41 -8.65
N GLN A 133 11.67 -2.14 -7.73
CA GLN A 133 11.50 -1.16 -6.65
C GLN A 133 12.58 -0.06 -6.68
N PRO A 134 12.74 0.67 -7.81
CA PRO A 134 13.81 1.65 -7.96
C PRO A 134 13.71 2.80 -6.94
N ALA A 135 12.49 3.15 -6.49
CA ALA A 135 12.30 4.22 -5.52
C ALA A 135 13.05 4.00 -4.20
N LEU A 136 13.28 2.74 -3.80
CA LEU A 136 14.03 2.40 -2.60
C LEU A 136 15.49 1.97 -2.89
N ASN A 137 15.82 1.76 -4.16
CA ASN A 137 17.08 1.14 -4.58
C ASN A 137 17.96 2.04 -5.46
N THR A 138 17.56 3.30 -5.67
CA THR A 138 18.38 4.31 -6.35
C THR A 138 18.84 5.38 -5.37
N PRO A 139 20.03 6.01 -5.62
CA PRO A 139 20.50 7.09 -4.78
C PRO A 139 19.50 8.25 -4.68
N ASP A 140 19.19 8.66 -3.45
CA ASP A 140 18.26 9.76 -3.19
C ASP A 140 19.04 11.07 -3.01
N PRO A 141 18.94 12.04 -3.93
CA PRO A 141 19.68 13.29 -3.85
C PRO A 141 19.29 14.14 -2.63
N SER A 142 18.06 14.00 -2.12
CA SER A 142 17.58 14.72 -0.93
C SER A 142 18.21 14.19 0.37
N TYR A 143 18.84 13.01 0.31
CA TYR A 143 19.49 12.36 1.44
C TYR A 143 20.94 11.95 1.10
N HIS A 144 21.68 12.88 0.45
CA HIS A 144 23.11 12.73 0.16
C HIS A 144 23.46 11.48 -0.67
N GLY A 145 22.54 11.01 -1.50
CA GLY A 145 22.74 9.82 -2.33
C GLY A 145 22.46 8.51 -1.60
N ALA A 146 21.81 8.52 -0.46
CA ALA A 146 21.44 7.29 0.26
C ALA A 146 20.55 6.38 -0.60
N VAL A 147 20.86 5.09 -0.64
CA VAL A 147 19.99 4.04 -1.16
C VAL A 147 19.19 3.49 0.02
N TRP A 148 17.91 3.77 0.07
CA TRP A 148 17.09 3.54 1.25
C TRP A 148 17.08 2.09 1.74
N ALA A 149 16.95 1.12 0.81
CA ALA A 149 16.94 -0.29 1.16
C ALA A 149 18.24 -0.77 1.81
N GLU A 150 19.38 -0.12 1.49
CA GLU A 150 20.69 -0.45 2.02
C GLU A 150 21.03 0.39 3.28
N ALA A 151 20.75 1.71 3.21
CA ALA A 151 21.14 2.65 4.26
C ALA A 151 20.49 2.37 5.62
N VAL A 152 19.25 1.85 5.61
CA VAL A 152 18.50 1.56 6.85
C VAL A 152 18.49 0.08 7.23
N ALA A 153 19.14 -0.78 6.45
CA ALA A 153 19.20 -2.22 6.74
C ALA A 153 19.64 -2.56 8.18
N PRO A 154 20.62 -1.86 8.80
CA PRO A 154 20.98 -2.09 10.19
C PRO A 154 19.88 -1.83 11.21
N LEU A 155 18.83 -1.07 10.83
CA LEU A 155 17.70 -0.73 11.69
C LEU A 155 16.53 -1.72 11.52
N GLY A 156 16.64 -2.67 10.59
CA GLY A 156 15.60 -3.62 10.23
C GLY A 156 14.86 -3.25 8.93
N PRO A 157 13.82 -3.99 8.56
CA PRO A 157 13.10 -3.86 7.28
C PRO A 157 12.13 -2.67 7.29
N ILE A 158 12.62 -1.46 7.48
CA ILE A 158 11.82 -0.22 7.64
C ILE A 158 11.97 0.77 6.48
N ALA A 159 12.64 0.36 5.39
CA ALA A 159 12.98 1.28 4.30
C ALA A 159 11.76 1.95 3.68
N PHE A 160 10.68 1.20 3.44
CA PHE A 160 9.46 1.74 2.86
C PHE A 160 8.79 2.75 3.82
N ALA A 161 8.54 2.35 5.07
CA ALA A 161 7.88 3.20 6.05
C ALA A 161 8.69 4.46 6.34
N LEU A 162 10.02 4.33 6.48
CA LEU A 162 10.90 5.47 6.74
C LEU A 162 10.91 6.45 5.58
N LYS A 163 11.11 5.95 4.34
CA LYS A 163 11.08 6.83 3.17
C LYS A 163 9.72 7.52 3.00
N ALA A 164 8.63 6.81 3.13
CA ALA A 164 7.28 7.39 3.06
C ALA A 164 7.11 8.52 4.09
N ARG A 165 7.64 8.35 5.31
CA ARG A 165 7.56 9.34 6.38
C ARG A 165 8.42 10.58 6.11
N VAL A 166 9.69 10.39 5.76
CA VAL A 166 10.64 11.51 5.68
C VAL A 166 10.64 12.24 4.33
N THR A 167 9.99 11.68 3.31
CA THR A 167 9.79 12.32 2.02
C THR A 167 8.33 12.70 1.81
N LEU A 168 7.45 11.74 1.56
CA LEU A 168 6.08 12.03 1.15
C LEU A 168 5.24 12.68 2.26
N LEU A 169 5.25 12.16 3.47
CA LEU A 169 4.50 12.75 4.58
C LEU A 169 4.98 14.16 4.89
N ARG A 170 6.31 14.36 4.96
CA ARG A 170 6.91 15.68 5.21
C ARG A 170 6.62 16.67 4.08
N ASP A 171 6.84 16.26 2.84
CA ASP A 171 6.86 17.19 1.70
C ASP A 171 5.45 17.45 1.14
N LEU A 172 4.54 16.48 1.22
CA LEU A 172 3.14 16.61 0.80
C LEU A 172 2.19 17.00 1.93
N GLY A 173 2.64 16.92 3.20
CA GLY A 173 1.88 17.39 4.34
C GLY A 173 0.71 16.50 4.76
N GLY A 174 0.69 15.22 4.42
CA GLY A 174 -0.35 14.26 4.81
C GLY A 174 -0.36 13.88 6.29
N ALA A 175 0.15 14.74 7.18
CA ALA A 175 0.27 14.47 8.60
C ALA A 175 -1.10 14.51 9.31
N LEU A 176 -1.33 13.54 10.19
CA LEU A 176 -2.50 13.50 11.06
C LEU A 176 -2.41 14.64 12.09
N SER A 177 -3.51 15.37 12.32
CA SER A 177 -3.54 16.40 13.36
C SER A 177 -3.35 15.79 14.76
N PRO A 178 -2.64 16.46 15.69
CA PRO A 178 -2.46 15.94 17.04
C PRO A 178 -3.78 15.67 17.78
N ALA A 179 -4.80 16.50 17.56
CA ALA A 179 -6.11 16.32 18.17
C ALA A 179 -6.80 15.04 17.67
N ASN A 180 -6.77 14.80 16.34
CA ASN A 180 -7.31 13.56 15.79
C ASN A 180 -6.49 12.33 16.23
N ALA A 181 -5.16 12.44 16.29
CA ALA A 181 -4.31 11.38 16.78
C ALA A 181 -4.65 10.99 18.22
N PHE A 182 -4.83 11.98 19.09
CA PHE A 182 -5.24 11.75 20.48
C PHE A 182 -6.56 10.99 20.59
N GLN A 183 -7.58 11.39 19.81
CA GLN A 183 -8.87 10.69 19.82
C GLN A 183 -8.83 9.27 19.22
N LEU A 184 -7.95 9.05 18.26
CA LEU A 184 -7.85 7.74 17.56
C LEU A 184 -7.00 6.71 18.34
N ILE A 185 -6.25 7.12 19.36
CA ILE A 185 -5.44 6.24 20.21
C ILE A 185 -6.24 5.74 21.43
N GLN A 186 -7.32 6.40 21.82
CA GLN A 186 -8.17 6.03 22.95
C GLN A 186 -9.08 4.85 22.62
#